data_42537d985b061fafebd8197f1c314061
#
_entry.id   42537d985b061fafebd8197f1c314061
#
_cell.length_a   1.000
_cell.length_b   1.000
_cell.length_c   1.000
_cell.angle_alpha   90.00
_cell.angle_beta   90.00
_cell.angle_gamma   90.00
#
_symmetry.space_group_name_H-M   'P 1'
#
loop_
_entity.id
_entity.type
_entity.pdbx_description
1 polymer ?
#
loop_
_entity_poly.entity_id
_entity_poly.type
_entity_poly.pdbx_seq_one_letter_code
_entity_poly.pdbx_strand_id
1 'polypeptide(L)'
;MNYNFKNGNFDLFHPLIVVVMTILFLIIAMPMWYFYRELPTPNLDLYLYIGLGLLFFIFGICLSNCILKKNFKIDTVLSFKKILSAEKLSLFDNYSKNELILVGLVSLGILLQIINIALLGGIPLFSATLKAKAATKIWLISYIIFLPSINVLLAKYNRKSHYLLLLIGLVLFALTGYRTTPIAIMLSALITLYYTRDVDVKYIILAILAIAVVLLAVGFIAVQAISWQHWSLNPIELVSYRAAFTLNVLSKAIENQFTTMGNLFYTTLTGFFTHSDARVLVGQATIGRVHSITSTIFGPALLDFGIVGMLIQMFLIGLILKTLHSIQNHSKSIFTAFYGILLAQTIIWIETGPTDVVVWLFYLIGIFLIIHFLRGANHEI
;
A
#
# COMPACT_ATOMS: atom_id res chain seq x y z
N MET A 1 -34.74 -0.55 0.64
CA MET A 1 -34.09 -0.97 1.91
C MET A 1 -32.62 -0.56 1.82
N ASN A 2 -32.27 0.62 2.35
CA ASN A 2 -30.87 1.09 2.38
C ASN A 2 -30.20 0.45 3.59
N TYR A 3 -29.46 -0.62 3.38
CA TYR A 3 -28.57 -1.17 4.40
C TYR A 3 -27.39 -0.20 4.58
N ASN A 4 -27.49 0.65 5.60
CA ASN A 4 -26.40 1.49 6.06
C ASN A 4 -25.39 0.59 6.80
N PHE A 5 -24.37 0.07 6.10
CA PHE A 5 -23.31 -0.76 6.67
C PHE A 5 -22.49 -0.02 7.74
N LYS A 6 -22.61 1.31 7.86
CA LYS A 6 -21.99 2.11 8.92
C LYS A 6 -22.66 1.93 10.29
N ASN A 7 -23.90 1.43 10.35
CA ASN A 7 -24.63 1.24 11.62
C ASN A 7 -24.57 -0.20 12.14
N GLY A 8 -23.95 -1.10 11.45
CA GLY A 8 -23.70 -2.47 11.89
C GLY A 8 -22.19 -2.72 12.03
N ASN A 9 -21.78 -3.19 13.14
CA ASN A 9 -20.49 -3.59 13.72
C ASN A 9 -19.32 -4.05 12.81
N PHE A 10 -19.33 -3.82 11.49
CA PHE A 10 -18.29 -4.29 10.60
C PHE A 10 -17.66 -3.15 9.78
N ASP A 11 -16.39 -2.84 10.08
CA ASP A 11 -15.58 -1.87 9.34
C ASP A 11 -14.69 -2.60 8.33
N LEU A 12 -15.02 -2.50 7.05
CA LEU A 12 -14.35 -3.24 5.97
C LEU A 12 -12.85 -2.93 5.88
N PHE A 13 -12.45 -1.70 6.13
CA PHE A 13 -11.06 -1.28 6.09
C PHE A 13 -10.42 -1.09 7.47
N HIS A 14 -10.92 -1.82 8.49
CA HIS A 14 -10.22 -1.91 9.77
C HIS A 14 -8.82 -2.53 9.56
N PRO A 15 -7.77 -2.15 10.32
CA PRO A 15 -6.41 -2.71 10.15
C PRO A 15 -6.32 -4.23 10.11
N LEU A 16 -7.27 -4.96 10.73
CA LEU A 16 -7.37 -6.42 10.64
C LEU A 16 -7.55 -6.96 9.21
N ILE A 17 -7.91 -6.11 8.24
CA ILE A 17 -7.96 -6.51 6.82
C ILE A 17 -6.60 -7.03 6.33
N VAL A 18 -5.48 -6.57 6.90
CA VAL A 18 -4.13 -7.06 6.58
C VAL A 18 -4.01 -8.55 6.89
N VAL A 19 -4.58 -9.00 8.02
CA VAL A 19 -4.60 -10.43 8.41
C VAL A 19 -5.42 -11.23 7.39
N VAL A 20 -6.62 -10.74 7.05
CA VAL A 20 -7.50 -11.39 6.07
C VAL A 20 -6.81 -11.49 4.70
N MET A 21 -6.19 -10.40 4.24
CA MET A 21 -5.48 -10.37 2.96
C MET A 21 -4.26 -11.28 2.95
N THR A 22 -3.54 -11.42 4.06
CA THR A 22 -2.43 -12.37 4.17
C THR A 22 -2.93 -13.83 4.09
N ILE A 23 -4.04 -14.16 4.73
CA ILE A 23 -4.66 -15.48 4.62
C ILE A 23 -5.14 -15.75 3.19
N LEU A 24 -5.78 -14.77 2.54
CA LEU A 24 -6.18 -14.88 1.13
C LEU A 24 -4.97 -15.09 0.21
N PHE A 25 -3.85 -14.41 0.48
CA PHE A 25 -2.62 -14.57 -0.29
C PHE A 25 -2.06 -16.00 -0.19
N LEU A 26 -2.13 -16.61 1.01
CA LEU A 26 -1.80 -18.03 1.22
C LEU A 26 -2.73 -18.95 0.43
N ILE A 27 -4.05 -18.70 0.48
CA ILE A 27 -5.05 -19.52 -0.26
C ILE A 27 -4.80 -19.42 -1.78
N ILE A 28 -4.51 -18.23 -2.31
CA ILE A 28 -4.22 -18.01 -3.73
C ILE A 28 -2.96 -18.78 -4.17
N ALA A 29 -2.01 -19.02 -3.28
CA ALA A 29 -0.79 -19.77 -3.60
C ALA A 29 -1.01 -21.30 -3.66
N MET A 30 -1.98 -21.83 -2.93
CA MET A 30 -2.21 -23.30 -2.79
C MET A 30 -2.33 -24.05 -4.12
N PRO A 31 -3.02 -23.55 -5.17
CA PRO A 31 -3.12 -24.27 -6.44
C PRO A 31 -1.76 -24.63 -7.04
N MET A 32 -0.76 -23.76 -6.96
CA MET A 32 0.58 -24.02 -7.53
C MET A 32 1.36 -25.09 -6.76
N TRP A 33 1.10 -25.23 -5.47
CA TRP A 33 1.74 -26.27 -4.63
C TRP A 33 1.09 -27.63 -4.75
N TYR A 34 -0.23 -27.70 -4.75
CA TYR A 34 -0.97 -28.95 -4.57
C TYR A 34 -1.59 -29.49 -5.86
N PHE A 35 -2.03 -28.62 -6.78
CA PHE A 35 -2.69 -29.06 -8.01
C PHE A 35 -1.73 -29.10 -9.19
N TYR A 36 -1.08 -27.96 -9.48
CA TYR A 36 -0.17 -27.86 -10.63
C TYR A 36 1.23 -28.40 -10.32
N ARG A 37 1.64 -28.39 -9.03
CA ARG A 37 2.96 -28.83 -8.55
C ARG A 37 4.15 -28.16 -9.26
N GLU A 38 3.95 -26.94 -9.73
CA GLU A 38 4.99 -26.14 -10.41
C GLU A 38 6.07 -25.65 -9.43
N LEU A 39 5.74 -25.57 -8.15
CA LEU A 39 6.63 -25.11 -7.09
C LEU A 39 6.62 -26.09 -5.91
N PRO A 40 7.74 -26.24 -5.19
CA PRO A 40 7.80 -27.11 -4.02
C PRO A 40 6.86 -26.59 -2.91
N THR A 41 6.21 -27.52 -2.21
CA THR A 41 5.40 -27.20 -1.03
C THR A 41 6.28 -26.64 0.07
N PRO A 42 5.88 -25.53 0.71
CA PRO A 42 6.66 -24.93 1.78
C PRO A 42 6.66 -25.79 3.05
N ASN A 43 7.72 -25.64 3.86
CA ASN A 43 7.82 -26.28 5.17
C ASN A 43 6.81 -25.70 6.18
N LEU A 44 6.53 -26.43 7.24
CA LEU A 44 5.63 -26.00 8.33
C LEU A 44 6.09 -24.66 8.95
N ASP A 45 7.38 -24.42 9.00
CA ASP A 45 7.98 -23.20 9.54
C ASP A 45 7.44 -21.93 8.84
N LEU A 46 7.15 -21.98 7.53
CA LEU A 46 6.55 -20.86 6.83
C LEU A 46 5.26 -20.38 7.51
N TYR A 47 4.37 -21.33 7.83
CA TYR A 47 3.08 -21.02 8.45
C TYR A 47 3.23 -20.55 9.89
N LEU A 48 4.20 -21.11 10.63
CA LEU A 48 4.52 -20.69 12.00
C LEU A 48 5.03 -19.25 12.03
N TYR A 49 5.98 -18.88 11.15
CA TYR A 49 6.53 -17.52 11.09
C TYR A 49 5.48 -16.49 10.66
N ILE A 50 4.65 -16.82 9.67
CA ILE A 50 3.52 -15.95 9.27
C ILE A 50 2.55 -15.79 10.44
N GLY A 51 2.18 -16.89 11.11
CA GLY A 51 1.29 -16.87 12.27
C GLY A 51 1.82 -16.00 13.41
N LEU A 52 3.11 -16.14 13.74
CA LEU A 52 3.78 -15.31 14.76
C LEU A 52 3.79 -13.83 14.35
N GLY A 53 4.13 -13.53 13.10
CA GLY A 53 4.11 -12.16 12.60
C GLY A 53 2.73 -11.51 12.67
N LEU A 54 1.67 -12.25 12.31
CA LEU A 54 0.29 -11.79 12.41
C LEU A 54 -0.16 -11.63 13.87
N LEU A 55 0.26 -12.49 14.78
CA LEU A 55 0.00 -12.35 16.23
C LEU A 55 0.61 -11.05 16.77
N PHE A 56 1.86 -10.72 16.42
CA PHE A 56 2.50 -9.48 16.85
C PHE A 56 1.85 -8.24 16.20
N PHE A 57 1.39 -8.35 14.96
CA PHE A 57 0.60 -7.30 14.32
C PHE A 57 -0.71 -7.03 15.09
N ILE A 58 -1.44 -8.08 15.48
CA ILE A 58 -2.66 -7.98 16.31
C ILE A 58 -2.32 -7.41 17.69
N PHE A 59 -1.20 -7.81 18.29
CA PHE A 59 -0.74 -7.25 19.56
C PHE A 59 -0.49 -5.75 19.48
N GLY A 60 0.12 -5.26 18.38
CA GLY A 60 0.28 -3.83 18.09
C GLY A 60 -1.08 -3.10 18.03
N ILE A 61 -2.08 -3.71 17.36
CA ILE A 61 -3.45 -3.18 17.31
C ILE A 61 -4.06 -3.08 18.73
N CYS A 62 -3.92 -4.13 19.53
CA CYS A 62 -4.46 -4.16 20.91
C CYS A 62 -3.81 -3.10 21.79
N LEU A 63 -2.48 -2.96 21.71
CA LEU A 63 -1.76 -1.94 22.48
C LEU A 63 -2.19 -0.52 22.13
N SER A 64 -2.38 -0.22 20.84
CA SER A 64 -2.91 1.07 20.39
C SER A 64 -4.25 1.39 21.04
N ASN A 65 -5.16 0.42 21.11
CA ASN A 65 -6.45 0.61 21.78
C ASN A 65 -6.30 0.91 23.28
N CYS A 66 -5.34 0.28 23.97
CA CYS A 66 -5.07 0.54 25.39
C CYS A 66 -4.51 1.96 25.62
N ILE A 67 -3.56 2.38 24.79
CA ILE A 67 -2.93 3.71 24.88
C ILE A 67 -3.97 4.81 24.64
N LEU A 68 -4.79 4.67 23.61
CA LEU A 68 -5.78 5.69 23.26
C LEU A 68 -6.92 5.77 24.28
N LYS A 69 -7.42 4.64 24.82
CA LYS A 69 -8.43 4.64 25.87
C LYS A 69 -7.97 5.33 27.14
N LYS A 70 -6.67 5.23 27.49
CA LYS A 70 -6.10 5.86 28.68
C LYS A 70 -5.97 7.37 28.54
N ASN A 71 -5.63 7.83 27.33
CA ASN A 71 -5.37 9.25 27.04
C ASN A 71 -6.62 10.04 26.63
N PHE A 72 -7.66 9.36 26.16
CA PHE A 72 -8.92 9.97 25.76
C PHE A 72 -10.05 9.46 26.66
N LYS A 73 -10.48 10.30 27.64
CA LYS A 73 -11.83 10.20 28.18
C LYS A 73 -12.78 10.62 27.06
N ILE A 74 -13.34 9.59 26.37
CA ILE A 74 -14.07 9.71 25.10
C ILE A 74 -15.41 10.47 25.21
N ASP A 75 -15.78 11.02 26.38
CA ASP A 75 -17.12 11.54 26.64
C ASP A 75 -17.35 13.00 26.22
N THR A 76 -16.34 13.72 25.70
CA THR A 76 -16.48 15.19 25.52
C THR A 76 -16.43 15.69 24.05
N VAL A 77 -16.34 14.85 23.03
CA VAL A 77 -16.22 15.31 21.63
C VAL A 77 -17.43 14.92 20.76
N LEU A 78 -18.63 15.07 21.30
CA LEU A 78 -19.89 14.87 20.54
C LEU A 78 -20.33 16.12 19.72
N SER A 79 -19.49 17.14 19.58
CA SER A 79 -19.91 18.42 18.99
C SER A 79 -19.49 18.68 17.53
N PHE A 80 -18.76 17.80 16.87
CA PHE A 80 -18.31 18.02 15.48
C PHE A 80 -19.20 17.41 14.38
N LYS A 81 -20.40 16.94 14.72
CA LYS A 81 -21.35 16.31 13.79
C LYS A 81 -22.03 17.26 12.81
N LYS A 82 -21.70 18.55 12.77
CA LYS A 82 -22.49 19.59 12.09
C LYS A 82 -21.85 20.28 10.88
N ILE A 83 -20.72 19.81 10.32
CA ILE A 83 -20.03 20.52 9.20
C ILE A 83 -19.98 19.70 7.89
N LEU A 84 -20.71 18.61 7.76
CA LEU A 84 -20.82 17.91 6.48
C LEU A 84 -22.27 17.86 6.01
N SER A 85 -22.85 19.05 5.78
CA SER A 85 -23.97 19.14 4.82
C SER A 85 -23.45 18.75 3.45
N ALA A 86 -24.20 17.87 2.77
CA ALA A 86 -23.92 17.45 1.42
C ALA A 86 -23.82 18.67 0.49
N GLU A 87 -22.59 19.15 0.27
CA GLU A 87 -22.34 20.14 -0.78
C GLU A 87 -22.67 19.49 -2.12
N LYS A 88 -23.65 20.07 -2.82
CA LYS A 88 -24.02 19.67 -4.18
C LYS A 88 -22.78 19.68 -5.06
N LEU A 89 -22.58 18.61 -5.81
CA LEU A 89 -21.52 18.50 -6.84
C LEU A 89 -21.71 19.62 -7.86
N SER A 90 -21.02 20.73 -7.74
CA SER A 90 -20.99 21.79 -8.74
C SER A 90 -19.67 21.75 -9.51
N LEU A 91 -19.72 22.00 -10.82
CA LEU A 91 -18.54 22.04 -11.70
C LEU A 91 -17.83 23.38 -11.67
N PHE A 92 -18.45 24.46 -11.17
CA PHE A 92 -18.00 25.85 -11.37
C PHE A 92 -18.00 26.73 -10.12
N ASP A 93 -18.05 26.15 -8.89
CA ASP A 93 -17.88 26.96 -7.69
C ASP A 93 -16.40 27.36 -7.51
N ASN A 94 -16.19 28.57 -6.98
CA ASN A 94 -14.85 29.09 -6.72
C ASN A 94 -14.04 28.13 -5.82
N TYR A 95 -12.83 27.78 -6.27
CA TYR A 95 -11.89 26.96 -5.48
C TYR A 95 -11.40 27.73 -4.28
N SER A 96 -11.37 27.08 -3.11
CA SER A 96 -10.67 27.65 -1.96
C SER A 96 -9.16 27.69 -2.22
N LYS A 97 -8.42 28.63 -1.59
CA LYS A 97 -6.95 28.73 -1.76
C LYS A 97 -6.24 27.41 -1.45
N ASN A 98 -6.66 26.70 -0.39
CA ASN A 98 -6.07 25.42 -0.02
C ASN A 98 -6.39 24.30 -1.03
N GLU A 99 -7.59 24.33 -1.61
CA GLU A 99 -7.98 23.40 -2.67
C GLU A 99 -7.14 23.62 -3.92
N LEU A 100 -6.94 24.88 -4.30
CA LEU A 100 -6.12 25.25 -5.46
C LEU A 100 -4.66 24.80 -5.31
N ILE A 101 -4.08 24.92 -4.09
CA ILE A 101 -2.74 24.41 -3.79
C ILE A 101 -2.69 22.89 -3.99
N LEU A 102 -3.67 22.14 -3.47
CA LEU A 102 -3.71 20.69 -3.63
C LEU A 102 -3.89 20.27 -5.10
N VAL A 103 -4.77 20.96 -5.85
CA VAL A 103 -4.92 20.74 -7.30
C VAL A 103 -3.61 21.03 -8.02
N GLY A 104 -2.91 22.10 -7.65
CA GLY A 104 -1.58 22.43 -8.19
C GLY A 104 -0.55 21.35 -7.93
N LEU A 105 -0.50 20.80 -6.71
CA LEU A 105 0.40 19.70 -6.36
C LEU A 105 0.07 18.40 -7.12
N VAL A 106 -1.22 18.06 -7.25
CA VAL A 106 -1.64 16.90 -8.06
C VAL A 106 -1.25 17.09 -9.52
N SER A 107 -1.50 18.28 -10.08
CA SER A 107 -1.13 18.61 -11.46
C SER A 107 0.38 18.60 -11.68
N LEU A 108 1.16 19.04 -10.70
CA LEU A 108 2.62 18.96 -10.71
C LEU A 108 3.09 17.49 -10.73
N GLY A 109 2.48 16.64 -9.91
CA GLY A 109 2.76 15.19 -9.92
C GLY A 109 2.47 14.57 -11.29
N ILE A 110 1.32 14.88 -11.89
CA ILE A 110 0.95 14.46 -13.24
C ILE A 110 1.97 14.94 -14.29
N LEU A 111 2.33 16.22 -14.26
CA LEU A 111 3.30 16.81 -15.19
C LEU A 111 4.68 16.12 -15.08
N LEU A 112 5.17 15.91 -13.87
CA LEU A 112 6.44 15.20 -13.64
C LEU A 112 6.39 13.77 -14.19
N GLN A 113 5.25 13.08 -14.07
CA GLN A 113 5.10 11.74 -14.62
C GLN A 113 5.06 11.73 -16.16
N ILE A 114 4.46 12.73 -16.80
CA ILE A 114 4.51 12.92 -18.26
C ILE A 114 5.96 13.15 -18.70
N ILE A 115 6.70 14.03 -18.01
CA ILE A 115 8.12 14.29 -18.28
C ILE A 115 8.94 13.00 -18.13
N ASN A 116 8.67 12.21 -17.08
CA ASN A 116 9.34 10.91 -16.87
C ASN A 116 9.16 9.97 -18.08
N ILE A 117 7.93 9.80 -18.57
CA ILE A 117 7.64 8.93 -19.73
C ILE A 117 8.29 9.49 -21.00
N ALA A 118 8.24 10.80 -21.20
CA ALA A 118 8.86 11.45 -22.36
C ALA A 118 10.39 11.27 -22.40
N LEU A 119 11.06 11.41 -21.25
CA LEU A 119 12.52 11.23 -21.14
C LEU A 119 12.96 9.78 -21.34
N LEU A 120 12.08 8.82 -21.07
CA LEU A 120 12.36 7.40 -21.34
C LEU A 120 12.30 7.04 -22.83
N GLY A 121 11.75 7.92 -23.67
CA GLY A 121 11.64 7.73 -25.12
C GLY A 121 10.59 6.71 -25.57
N GLY A 122 9.64 6.33 -24.68
CA GLY A 122 8.57 5.41 -24.98
C GLY A 122 7.76 5.00 -23.77
N ILE A 123 6.76 4.14 -23.98
CA ILE A 123 5.86 3.67 -22.92
C ILE A 123 6.45 2.41 -22.26
N PRO A 124 6.88 2.48 -20.97
CA PRO A 124 7.53 1.35 -20.31
C PRO A 124 6.67 0.09 -20.20
N LEU A 125 5.35 0.22 -20.15
CA LEU A 125 4.41 -0.92 -20.07
C LEU A 125 4.63 -1.93 -21.21
N PHE A 126 5.02 -1.47 -22.39
CA PHE A 126 5.18 -2.32 -23.59
C PHE A 126 6.63 -2.71 -23.88
N SER A 127 7.59 -2.35 -22.99
CA SER A 127 9.00 -2.64 -23.20
C SER A 127 9.70 -3.04 -21.90
N ALA A 128 10.25 -4.24 -21.84
CA ALA A 128 10.97 -4.74 -20.68
C ALA A 128 12.19 -3.87 -20.30
N THR A 129 12.90 -3.36 -21.31
CA THR A 129 14.09 -2.49 -21.11
C THR A 129 13.72 -1.13 -20.57
N LEU A 130 12.65 -0.51 -21.07
CA LEU A 130 12.14 0.77 -20.56
C LEU A 130 11.53 0.60 -19.16
N LYS A 131 10.81 -0.51 -18.93
CA LYS A 131 10.26 -0.82 -17.61
C LYS A 131 11.34 -0.92 -16.53
N ALA A 132 12.47 -1.57 -16.84
CA ALA A 132 13.60 -1.66 -15.91
C ALA A 132 14.18 -0.29 -15.51
N LYS A 133 14.03 0.72 -16.39
CA LYS A 133 14.50 2.10 -16.18
C LYS A 133 13.41 3.07 -15.72
N ALA A 134 12.16 2.64 -15.63
CA ALA A 134 11.03 3.55 -15.41
C ALA A 134 10.97 4.18 -14.00
N ALA A 135 11.60 3.55 -12.99
CA ALA A 135 11.71 4.09 -11.63
C ALA A 135 12.84 5.13 -11.54
N THR A 136 12.68 6.27 -12.19
CA THR A 136 13.63 7.40 -12.15
C THR A 136 13.42 8.27 -10.91
N LYS A 137 14.35 9.21 -10.67
CA LYS A 137 14.19 10.24 -9.63
C LYS A 137 12.95 11.10 -9.86
N ILE A 138 12.61 11.38 -11.12
CA ILE A 138 11.41 12.16 -11.49
C ILE A 138 10.14 11.36 -11.16
N TRP A 139 10.11 10.06 -11.48
CA TRP A 139 9.01 9.18 -11.11
C TRP A 139 8.79 9.17 -9.59
N LEU A 140 9.87 9.07 -8.80
CA LEU A 140 9.80 9.04 -7.35
C LEU A 140 9.17 10.32 -6.79
N ILE A 141 9.69 11.50 -7.22
CA ILE A 141 9.19 12.81 -6.79
C ILE A 141 7.72 12.98 -7.20
N SER A 142 7.41 12.61 -8.45
CA SER A 142 6.04 12.61 -8.96
C SER A 142 5.10 11.81 -8.04
N TYR A 143 5.48 10.59 -7.67
CA TYR A 143 4.67 9.71 -6.84
C TYR A 143 4.51 10.21 -5.39
N ILE A 144 5.61 10.72 -4.80
CA ILE A 144 5.60 11.30 -3.44
C ILE A 144 4.66 12.53 -3.37
N ILE A 145 4.60 13.34 -4.42
CA ILE A 145 3.73 14.52 -4.48
C ILE A 145 2.30 14.10 -4.80
N PHE A 146 2.11 13.26 -5.82
CA PHE A 146 0.79 12.92 -6.34
C PHE A 146 -0.07 12.16 -5.31
N LEU A 147 0.47 11.07 -4.73
CA LEU A 147 -0.34 10.14 -3.92
C LEU A 147 -0.92 10.80 -2.65
N PRO A 148 -0.15 11.53 -1.82
CA PRO A 148 -0.73 12.25 -0.69
C PRO A 148 -1.67 13.36 -1.12
N SER A 149 -1.31 14.15 -2.12
CA SER A 149 -2.10 15.32 -2.54
C SER A 149 -3.47 14.90 -3.08
N ILE A 150 -3.55 13.86 -3.91
CA ILE A 150 -4.83 13.38 -4.43
C ILE A 150 -5.71 12.80 -3.32
N ASN A 151 -5.13 12.03 -2.38
CA ASN A 151 -5.89 11.47 -1.27
C ASN A 151 -6.41 12.56 -0.31
N VAL A 152 -5.60 13.58 0.00
CA VAL A 152 -6.05 14.74 0.82
C VAL A 152 -7.12 15.54 0.08
N LEU A 153 -6.97 15.71 -1.25
CA LEU A 153 -7.95 16.39 -2.08
C LEU A 153 -9.31 15.68 -2.07
N LEU A 154 -9.31 14.34 -2.23
CA LEU A 154 -10.51 13.51 -2.15
C LEU A 154 -11.10 13.46 -0.73
N ALA A 155 -10.26 13.47 0.31
CA ALA A 155 -10.72 13.46 1.69
C ALA A 155 -11.44 14.75 2.07
N LYS A 156 -10.96 15.90 1.59
CA LYS A 156 -11.43 17.22 2.00
C LYS A 156 -12.47 17.82 1.05
N TYR A 157 -12.31 17.60 -0.26
CA TYR A 157 -13.14 18.21 -1.29
C TYR A 157 -13.82 17.15 -2.16
N ASN A 158 -15.03 17.44 -2.68
CA ASN A 158 -15.81 16.49 -3.46
C ASN A 158 -16.27 17.09 -4.79
N ARG A 159 -15.32 17.17 -5.76
CA ARG A 159 -15.62 17.69 -7.10
C ARG A 159 -15.35 16.64 -8.18
N LYS A 160 -16.11 16.68 -9.26
CA LYS A 160 -15.89 15.78 -10.42
C LYS A 160 -14.50 15.94 -11.03
N SER A 161 -13.93 17.15 -11.03
CA SER A 161 -12.57 17.43 -11.51
C SER A 161 -11.50 16.65 -10.75
N HIS A 162 -11.68 16.38 -9.44
CA HIS A 162 -10.71 15.61 -8.64
C HIS A 162 -10.67 14.13 -9.06
N TYR A 163 -11.82 13.56 -9.40
CA TYR A 163 -11.87 12.19 -9.94
C TYR A 163 -11.25 12.08 -11.32
N LEU A 164 -11.38 13.14 -12.15
CA LEU A 164 -10.68 13.20 -13.43
C LEU A 164 -9.16 13.24 -13.23
N LEU A 165 -8.65 14.07 -12.32
CA LEU A 165 -7.22 14.12 -11.96
C LEU A 165 -6.72 12.77 -11.42
N LEU A 166 -7.52 12.09 -10.58
CA LEU A 166 -7.21 10.74 -10.11
C LEU A 166 -7.08 9.77 -11.29
N LEU A 167 -8.04 9.79 -12.22
CA LEU A 167 -8.03 8.90 -13.40
C LEU A 167 -6.82 9.15 -14.30
N ILE A 168 -6.51 10.43 -14.59
CA ILE A 168 -5.34 10.79 -15.40
C ILE A 168 -4.05 10.29 -14.73
N GLY A 169 -3.87 10.56 -13.43
CA GLY A 169 -2.72 10.08 -12.68
C GLY A 169 -2.64 8.55 -12.69
N LEU A 170 -3.77 7.84 -12.42
CA LEU A 170 -3.83 6.40 -12.45
C LEU A 170 -3.33 5.81 -13.77
N VAL A 171 -3.83 6.33 -14.91
CA VAL A 171 -3.42 5.89 -16.25
C VAL A 171 -1.93 6.13 -16.46
N LEU A 172 -1.42 7.33 -16.15
CA LEU A 172 0.00 7.66 -16.33
C LEU A 172 0.92 6.79 -15.49
N PHE A 173 0.57 6.51 -14.24
CA PHE A 173 1.35 5.61 -13.40
C PHE A 173 1.24 4.14 -13.84
N ALA A 174 0.10 3.70 -14.40
CA ALA A 174 -0.05 2.36 -14.97
C ALA A 174 0.85 2.16 -16.22
N LEU A 175 1.06 3.21 -17.03
CA LEU A 175 1.95 3.17 -18.20
C LEU A 175 3.42 2.87 -17.86
N THR A 176 3.84 2.99 -16.60
CA THR A 176 5.20 2.58 -16.15
C THR A 176 5.38 1.06 -16.15
N GLY A 177 4.30 0.27 -16.25
CA GLY A 177 4.33 -1.19 -16.19
C GLY A 177 4.53 -1.76 -14.78
N TYR A 178 4.62 -0.91 -13.73
CA TYR A 178 4.59 -1.35 -12.34
C TYR A 178 3.13 -1.47 -11.88
N ARG A 179 2.67 -2.71 -11.66
CA ARG A 179 1.28 -2.96 -11.24
C ARG A 179 0.96 -2.45 -9.82
N THR A 180 1.96 -2.39 -8.95
CA THR A 180 1.79 -1.98 -7.55
C THR A 180 1.40 -0.51 -7.41
N THR A 181 1.93 0.36 -8.25
CA THR A 181 1.67 1.81 -8.20
C THR A 181 0.21 2.17 -8.48
N PRO A 182 -0.40 1.75 -9.61
CA PRO A 182 -1.82 2.02 -9.86
C PRO A 182 -2.73 1.36 -8.81
N ILE A 183 -2.39 0.16 -8.31
CA ILE A 183 -3.15 -0.49 -7.24
C ILE A 183 -3.09 0.36 -5.96
N ALA A 184 -1.92 0.88 -5.59
CA ALA A 184 -1.78 1.75 -4.42
C ALA A 184 -2.63 3.02 -4.55
N ILE A 185 -2.65 3.64 -5.73
CA ILE A 185 -3.46 4.83 -6.02
C ILE A 185 -4.95 4.51 -5.89
N MET A 186 -5.43 3.44 -6.54
CA MET A 186 -6.84 3.05 -6.50
C MET A 186 -7.29 2.65 -5.10
N LEU A 187 -6.51 1.79 -4.43
CA LEU A 187 -6.85 1.26 -3.12
C LEU A 187 -6.82 2.37 -2.05
N SER A 188 -5.81 3.24 -2.05
CA SER A 188 -5.75 4.36 -1.11
C SER A 188 -6.90 5.35 -1.32
N ALA A 189 -7.24 5.67 -2.58
CA ALA A 189 -8.38 6.51 -2.91
C ALA A 189 -9.71 5.87 -2.47
N LEU A 190 -9.90 4.55 -2.71
CA LEU A 190 -11.07 3.81 -2.26
C LEU A 190 -11.24 3.86 -0.75
N ILE A 191 -10.16 3.58 0.01
CA ILE A 191 -10.18 3.63 1.48
C ILE A 191 -10.51 5.06 1.96
N THR A 192 -9.88 6.07 1.36
CA THR A 192 -10.13 7.48 1.69
C THR A 192 -11.59 7.86 1.46
N LEU A 193 -12.16 7.49 0.31
CA LEU A 193 -13.56 7.75 -0.01
C LEU A 193 -14.52 6.97 0.89
N TYR A 194 -14.20 5.72 1.23
CA TYR A 194 -15.00 4.92 2.15
C TYR A 194 -15.22 5.61 3.50
N TYR A 195 -14.19 6.23 4.08
CA TYR A 195 -14.30 6.91 5.37
C TYR A 195 -14.83 8.34 5.29
N THR A 196 -14.69 9.00 4.14
CA THR A 196 -15.10 10.41 4.00
C THR A 196 -16.45 10.59 3.34
N ARG A 197 -16.96 9.56 2.66
CA ARG A 197 -18.22 9.61 1.91
C ARG A 197 -19.16 8.48 2.31
N ASP A 198 -20.45 8.67 2.09
CA ASP A 198 -21.45 7.61 2.19
C ASP A 198 -21.51 6.85 0.87
N VAL A 199 -20.56 5.91 0.71
CA VAL A 199 -20.42 5.10 -0.49
C VAL A 199 -21.26 3.83 -0.33
N ASP A 200 -22.18 3.58 -1.25
CA ASP A 200 -22.93 2.31 -1.32
C ASP A 200 -21.98 1.13 -1.49
N VAL A 201 -22.28 0.01 -0.82
CA VAL A 201 -21.48 -1.23 -0.89
C VAL A 201 -21.28 -1.73 -2.32
N LYS A 202 -22.28 -1.55 -3.18
CA LYS A 202 -22.20 -1.90 -4.61
C LYS A 202 -21.03 -1.20 -5.33
N TYR A 203 -20.79 0.08 -5.02
CA TYR A 203 -19.66 0.83 -5.62
C TYR A 203 -18.31 0.39 -5.03
N ILE A 204 -18.28 -0.03 -3.76
CA ILE A 204 -17.07 -0.60 -3.15
C ILE A 204 -16.71 -1.92 -3.84
N ILE A 205 -17.70 -2.81 -4.03
CA ILE A 205 -17.51 -4.07 -4.75
C ILE A 205 -17.04 -3.81 -6.18
N LEU A 206 -17.69 -2.87 -6.89
CA LEU A 206 -17.28 -2.50 -8.24
C LEU A 206 -15.85 -1.96 -8.30
N ALA A 207 -15.45 -1.13 -7.34
CA ALA A 207 -14.08 -0.61 -7.24
C ALA A 207 -13.06 -1.72 -6.96
N ILE A 208 -13.37 -2.68 -6.07
CA ILE A 208 -12.51 -3.84 -5.81
C ILE A 208 -12.36 -4.70 -7.07
N LEU A 209 -13.46 -4.95 -7.80
CA LEU A 209 -13.40 -5.66 -9.09
C LEU A 209 -12.56 -4.90 -10.12
N ALA A 210 -12.70 -3.57 -10.20
CA ALA A 210 -11.88 -2.74 -11.08
C ALA A 210 -10.38 -2.83 -10.73
N ILE A 211 -10.04 -2.81 -9.44
CA ILE A 211 -8.66 -3.00 -8.95
C ILE A 211 -8.14 -4.37 -9.39
N ALA A 212 -8.94 -5.44 -9.23
CA ALA A 212 -8.56 -6.80 -9.63
C ALA A 212 -8.33 -6.88 -11.15
N VAL A 213 -9.20 -6.26 -11.97
CA VAL A 213 -9.03 -6.20 -13.43
C VAL A 213 -7.75 -5.45 -13.82
N VAL A 214 -7.48 -4.30 -13.20
CA VAL A 214 -6.24 -3.54 -13.46
C VAL A 214 -5.00 -4.36 -13.07
N LEU A 215 -5.04 -5.06 -11.93
CA LEU A 215 -3.97 -5.94 -11.48
C LEU A 215 -3.68 -7.05 -12.51
N LEU A 216 -4.73 -7.74 -12.96
CA LEU A 216 -4.61 -8.81 -13.96
C LEU A 216 -4.12 -8.27 -15.30
N ALA A 217 -4.70 -7.17 -15.80
CA ALA A 217 -4.36 -6.60 -17.10
C ALA A 217 -2.93 -6.06 -17.13
N VAL A 218 -2.55 -5.20 -16.19
CA VAL A 218 -1.20 -4.62 -16.13
C VAL A 218 -0.16 -5.72 -15.87
N GLY A 219 -0.48 -6.69 -14.99
CA GLY A 219 0.40 -7.81 -14.70
C GLY A 219 0.63 -8.69 -15.91
N PHE A 220 -0.44 -9.05 -16.62
CA PHE A 220 -0.37 -9.89 -17.81
C PHE A 220 0.38 -9.21 -18.96
N ILE A 221 0.03 -7.96 -19.31
CA ILE A 221 0.72 -7.19 -20.36
C ILE A 221 2.21 -7.04 -20.02
N ALA A 222 2.54 -6.74 -18.77
CA ALA A 222 3.92 -6.57 -18.34
C ALA A 222 4.76 -7.85 -18.42
N VAL A 223 4.15 -9.03 -18.28
CA VAL A 223 4.81 -10.33 -18.45
C VAL A 223 5.00 -10.65 -19.94
N GLN A 224 3.98 -10.41 -20.77
CA GLN A 224 4.06 -10.64 -22.22
C GLN A 224 5.12 -9.73 -22.89
N ALA A 225 5.39 -8.55 -22.33
CA ALA A 225 6.45 -7.66 -22.81
C ALA A 225 7.89 -8.21 -22.58
N ILE A 226 8.04 -9.30 -21.81
CA ILE A 226 9.32 -9.94 -21.51
C ILE A 226 9.54 -11.09 -22.49
N SER A 227 10.19 -10.84 -23.62
CA SER A 227 10.33 -11.76 -24.76
C SER A 227 11.02 -13.11 -24.46
N TRP A 228 11.78 -13.21 -23.35
CA TRP A 228 12.47 -14.45 -22.94
C TRP A 228 11.67 -15.29 -21.92
N GLN A 229 10.52 -14.80 -21.44
CA GLN A 229 9.60 -15.53 -20.56
C GLN A 229 8.43 -16.08 -21.39
N HIS A 230 8.57 -17.30 -21.89
CA HIS A 230 7.43 -18.01 -22.49
C HIS A 230 6.59 -18.64 -21.37
N TRP A 231 5.64 -17.87 -20.83
CA TRP A 231 4.70 -18.37 -19.84
C TRP A 231 3.50 -19.00 -20.54
N SER A 232 3.30 -20.29 -20.33
CA SER A 232 2.09 -21.01 -20.74
C SER A 232 0.90 -20.76 -19.81
N LEU A 233 1.13 -20.06 -18.68
CA LEU A 233 0.14 -19.81 -17.65
C LEU A 233 -0.86 -18.74 -18.07
N ASN A 234 -2.13 -18.98 -17.78
CA ASN A 234 -3.18 -17.99 -17.96
C ASN A 234 -3.07 -16.87 -16.87
N PRO A 235 -3.79 -15.72 -17.00
CA PRO A 235 -3.66 -14.62 -16.05
C PRO A 235 -3.95 -14.99 -14.59
N ILE A 236 -4.89 -15.91 -14.34
CA ILE A 236 -5.26 -16.35 -12.99
C ILE A 236 -4.16 -17.27 -12.42
N GLU A 237 -3.70 -18.22 -13.21
CA GLU A 237 -2.57 -19.09 -12.84
C GLU A 237 -1.31 -18.29 -12.55
N LEU A 238 -1.06 -17.22 -13.33
CA LEU A 238 0.07 -16.34 -13.12
C LEU A 238 0.02 -15.64 -11.74
N VAL A 239 -1.17 -15.22 -11.28
CA VAL A 239 -1.34 -14.64 -9.95
C VAL A 239 -1.06 -15.67 -8.86
N SER A 240 -1.58 -16.89 -9.01
CA SER A 240 -1.34 -18.00 -8.09
C SER A 240 0.15 -18.39 -8.06
N TYR A 241 0.79 -18.51 -9.22
CA TYR A 241 2.22 -18.75 -9.33
C TYR A 241 3.04 -17.68 -8.62
N ARG A 242 2.70 -16.41 -8.84
CA ARG A 242 3.40 -15.29 -8.21
C ARG A 242 3.29 -15.32 -6.69
N ALA A 243 2.11 -15.62 -6.15
CA ALA A 243 1.89 -15.75 -4.72
C ALA A 243 2.72 -16.92 -4.14
N ALA A 244 2.66 -18.09 -4.77
CA ALA A 244 3.40 -19.27 -4.33
C ALA A 244 4.92 -19.05 -4.41
N PHE A 245 5.42 -18.45 -5.49
CA PHE A 245 6.83 -18.12 -5.65
C PHE A 245 7.32 -17.17 -4.53
N THR A 246 6.58 -16.10 -4.25
CA THR A 246 6.96 -15.13 -3.21
C THR A 246 6.98 -15.78 -1.82
N LEU A 247 6.04 -16.68 -1.53
CA LEU A 247 6.03 -17.44 -0.28
C LEU A 247 7.17 -18.47 -0.20
N ASN A 248 7.56 -19.07 -1.31
CA ASN A 248 8.75 -19.94 -1.34
C ASN A 248 10.05 -19.13 -1.11
N VAL A 249 10.11 -17.89 -1.61
CA VAL A 249 11.22 -16.97 -1.27
C VAL A 249 11.22 -16.65 0.23
N LEU A 250 10.05 -16.44 0.85
CA LEU A 250 9.95 -16.29 2.30
C LEU A 250 10.42 -17.56 3.05
N SER A 251 10.06 -18.77 2.57
CA SER A 251 10.56 -20.01 3.16
C SER A 251 12.10 -20.06 3.15
N LYS A 252 12.73 -19.64 2.05
CA LYS A 252 14.20 -19.50 1.98
C LYS A 252 14.75 -18.41 2.89
N ALA A 253 14.04 -17.31 3.07
CA ALA A 253 14.44 -16.27 4.02
C ALA A 253 14.38 -16.76 5.47
N ILE A 254 13.47 -17.67 5.81
CA ILE A 254 13.39 -18.34 7.13
C ILE A 254 14.63 -19.22 7.35
N GLU A 255 15.06 -19.96 6.33
CA GLU A 255 16.28 -20.78 6.41
C GLU A 255 17.55 -19.91 6.55
N ASN A 256 17.58 -18.73 5.91
CA ASN A 256 18.74 -17.86 5.75
C ASN A 256 18.65 -16.58 6.59
N GLN A 257 18.13 -16.65 7.81
CA GLN A 257 18.02 -15.49 8.72
C GLN A 257 19.40 -14.85 8.97
N PHE A 258 19.40 -13.53 9.22
CA PHE A 258 20.59 -12.71 9.49
C PHE A 258 21.65 -12.63 8.37
N THR A 259 21.37 -13.13 7.17
CA THR A 259 22.35 -13.13 6.08
C THR A 259 22.71 -11.73 5.58
N THR A 260 21.79 -10.77 5.69
CA THR A 260 22.00 -9.40 5.21
C THR A 260 22.41 -8.41 6.31
N MET A 261 22.29 -8.76 7.59
CA MET A 261 22.77 -8.02 8.76
C MET A 261 22.50 -6.51 8.71
N GLY A 262 21.27 -6.09 8.38
CA GLY A 262 20.87 -4.69 8.26
C GLY A 262 21.17 -4.03 6.91
N ASN A 263 21.92 -4.69 6.02
CA ASN A 263 22.29 -4.12 4.72
C ASN A 263 21.07 -3.98 3.78
N LEU A 264 20.07 -4.85 3.91
CA LEU A 264 18.85 -4.76 3.12
C LEU A 264 18.05 -3.51 3.52
N PHE A 265 17.91 -3.23 4.82
CA PHE A 265 17.27 -2.01 5.31
C PHE A 265 18.06 -0.76 4.92
N TYR A 266 19.37 -0.77 5.07
CA TYR A 266 20.26 0.30 4.62
C TYR A 266 20.07 0.57 3.12
N THR A 267 20.09 -0.48 2.29
CA THR A 267 19.88 -0.35 0.84
C THR A 267 18.46 0.10 0.50
N THR A 268 17.45 -0.30 1.28
CA THR A 268 16.08 0.21 1.12
C THR A 268 16.01 1.73 1.27
N LEU A 269 16.73 2.29 2.24
CA LEU A 269 16.74 3.74 2.49
C LEU A 269 17.63 4.52 1.52
N THR A 270 18.77 3.98 1.16
CA THR A 270 19.79 4.68 0.38
C THR A 270 19.87 4.26 -1.08
N GLY A 271 19.34 3.09 -1.43
CA GLY A 271 19.50 2.46 -2.73
C GLY A 271 19.00 3.28 -3.91
N PHE A 272 17.96 4.08 -3.68
CA PHE A 272 17.47 5.02 -4.67
C PHE A 272 18.52 6.09 -5.05
N PHE A 273 19.36 6.50 -4.11
CA PHE A 273 20.43 7.47 -4.33
C PHE A 273 21.71 6.80 -4.87
N THR A 274 21.99 5.57 -4.43
CA THR A 274 23.18 4.77 -4.79
C THR A 274 22.95 3.86 -6.00
N HIS A 275 21.77 3.90 -6.62
CA HIS A 275 21.37 3.03 -7.74
C HIS A 275 21.43 1.53 -7.42
N SER A 276 21.20 1.16 -6.16
CA SER A 276 21.08 -0.23 -5.71
C SER A 276 19.64 -0.59 -5.38
N ASP A 277 19.22 -1.83 -5.70
CA ASP A 277 17.87 -2.33 -5.43
C ASP A 277 17.92 -3.34 -4.28
N ALA A 278 17.26 -3.02 -3.17
CA ALA A 278 17.15 -3.89 -2.00
C ALA A 278 16.60 -5.28 -2.34
N ARG A 279 15.72 -5.38 -3.35
CA ARG A 279 15.14 -6.66 -3.81
C ARG A 279 16.19 -7.57 -4.48
N VAL A 280 17.27 -7.02 -5.02
CA VAL A 280 18.40 -7.81 -5.52
C VAL A 280 19.12 -8.51 -4.37
N LEU A 281 19.29 -7.83 -3.22
CA LEU A 281 19.84 -8.46 -2.02
C LEU A 281 18.96 -9.60 -1.51
N VAL A 282 17.62 -9.43 -1.57
CA VAL A 282 16.69 -10.53 -1.26
C VAL A 282 16.94 -11.72 -2.19
N GLY A 283 17.05 -11.49 -3.50
CA GLY A 283 17.33 -12.55 -4.48
C GLY A 283 18.65 -13.27 -4.22
N GLN A 284 19.70 -12.53 -3.91
CA GLN A 284 21.02 -13.09 -3.56
C GLN A 284 20.98 -13.92 -2.28
N ALA A 285 20.34 -13.39 -1.23
CA ALA A 285 20.27 -14.02 0.09
C ALA A 285 19.37 -15.27 0.11
N THR A 286 18.36 -15.36 -0.77
CA THR A 286 17.36 -16.46 -0.71
C THR A 286 17.58 -17.53 -1.76
N ILE A 287 17.78 -17.16 -3.03
CA ILE A 287 17.90 -18.11 -4.15
C ILE A 287 19.24 -18.04 -4.87
N GLY A 288 20.21 -17.27 -4.36
CA GLY A 288 21.54 -17.14 -4.93
C GLY A 288 21.61 -16.44 -6.30
N ARG A 289 20.57 -15.66 -6.68
CA ARG A 289 20.48 -14.98 -7.97
C ARG A 289 20.49 -13.47 -7.84
N VAL A 290 21.20 -12.79 -8.75
CA VAL A 290 21.26 -11.32 -8.84
C VAL A 290 20.02 -10.81 -9.61
N HIS A 291 18.84 -11.02 -9.06
CA HIS A 291 17.58 -10.55 -9.65
C HIS A 291 16.73 -9.86 -8.60
N SER A 292 15.96 -8.87 -9.02
CA SER A 292 15.00 -8.16 -8.16
C SER A 292 13.84 -9.11 -7.80
N ILE A 293 13.82 -9.58 -6.53
CA ILE A 293 12.88 -10.56 -6.01
C ILE A 293 12.21 -10.04 -4.75
N THR A 294 10.95 -10.41 -4.54
CA THR A 294 10.14 -10.03 -3.38
C THR A 294 9.96 -11.21 -2.43
N SER A 295 9.88 -10.95 -1.12
CA SER A 295 9.82 -11.97 -0.06
C SER A 295 8.73 -11.70 0.99
N THR A 296 7.60 -11.15 0.60
CA THR A 296 6.48 -10.78 1.48
C THR A 296 6.83 -9.66 2.49
N ILE A 297 5.83 -9.22 3.26
CA ILE A 297 6.01 -8.23 4.33
C ILE A 297 6.95 -8.71 5.45
N PHE A 298 7.14 -10.01 5.60
CA PHE A 298 7.92 -10.64 6.66
C PHE A 298 9.41 -10.79 6.32
N GLY A 299 9.72 -11.02 5.03
CA GLY A 299 11.04 -11.47 4.58
C GLY A 299 12.18 -10.50 4.81
N PRO A 300 12.07 -9.20 4.45
CA PRO A 300 13.18 -8.26 4.59
C PRO A 300 13.69 -8.11 6.02
N ALA A 301 12.80 -7.93 7.00
CA ALA A 301 13.20 -7.81 8.40
C ALA A 301 13.77 -9.13 8.95
N LEU A 302 13.29 -10.28 8.44
CA LEU A 302 13.80 -11.60 8.80
C LEU A 302 15.24 -11.80 8.32
N LEU A 303 15.57 -11.40 7.09
CA LEU A 303 16.90 -11.49 6.52
C LEU A 303 17.90 -10.56 7.24
N ASP A 304 17.47 -9.35 7.63
CA ASP A 304 18.34 -8.37 8.28
C ASP A 304 18.52 -8.63 9.78
N PHE A 305 17.41 -8.89 10.50
CA PHE A 305 17.38 -8.85 11.96
C PHE A 305 16.80 -10.14 12.56
N GLY A 306 16.59 -11.17 11.75
CA GLY A 306 16.00 -12.43 12.17
C GLY A 306 14.57 -12.31 12.66
N ILE A 307 14.10 -13.33 13.37
CA ILE A 307 12.71 -13.41 13.85
C ILE A 307 12.33 -12.19 14.71
N VAL A 308 13.23 -11.73 15.57
CA VAL A 308 12.96 -10.58 16.46
C VAL A 308 12.67 -9.32 15.66
N GLY A 309 13.47 -9.04 14.62
CA GLY A 309 13.25 -7.89 13.73
C GLY A 309 11.91 -7.96 13.01
N MET A 310 11.54 -9.15 12.51
CA MET A 310 10.25 -9.38 11.87
C MET A 310 9.08 -9.11 12.84
N LEU A 311 9.15 -9.63 14.06
CA LEU A 311 8.11 -9.45 15.07
C LEU A 311 7.94 -7.98 15.48
N ILE A 312 9.06 -7.27 15.69
CA ILE A 312 9.06 -5.83 15.99
C ILE A 312 8.44 -5.04 14.82
N GLN A 313 8.84 -5.32 13.59
CA GLN A 313 8.28 -4.67 12.41
C GLN A 313 6.77 -4.85 12.33
N MET A 314 6.27 -6.08 12.45
CA MET A 314 4.84 -6.37 12.38
C MET A 314 4.05 -5.70 13.51
N PHE A 315 4.60 -5.71 14.72
CA PHE A 315 4.03 -5.01 15.87
C PHE A 315 3.91 -3.49 15.62
N LEU A 316 4.98 -2.85 15.13
CA LEU A 316 4.99 -1.41 14.84
C LEU A 316 4.00 -1.04 13.72
N ILE A 317 3.92 -1.83 12.67
CA ILE A 317 2.95 -1.62 11.58
C ILE A 317 1.52 -1.69 12.14
N GLY A 318 1.20 -2.70 12.94
CA GLY A 318 -0.12 -2.84 13.58
C GLY A 318 -0.45 -1.67 14.50
N LEU A 319 0.52 -1.23 15.31
CA LEU A 319 0.38 -0.08 16.22
C LEU A 319 0.10 1.22 15.45
N ILE A 320 0.89 1.53 14.43
CA ILE A 320 0.76 2.76 13.62
C ILE A 320 -0.58 2.78 12.88
N LEU A 321 -0.93 1.69 12.19
CA LEU A 321 -2.18 1.61 11.43
C LEU A 321 -3.39 1.76 12.34
N LYS A 322 -3.41 1.10 13.50
CA LYS A 322 -4.55 1.21 14.44
C LYS A 322 -4.65 2.59 15.07
N THR A 323 -3.52 3.22 15.40
CA THR A 323 -3.51 4.56 15.95
C THR A 323 -4.07 5.57 14.94
N LEU A 324 -3.61 5.53 13.68
CA LEU A 324 -4.16 6.38 12.61
C LEU A 324 -5.63 6.10 12.34
N HIS A 325 -6.03 4.81 12.32
CA HIS A 325 -7.43 4.42 12.18
C HIS A 325 -8.31 5.02 13.28
N SER A 326 -7.84 5.04 14.51
CA SER A 326 -8.59 5.61 15.62
C SER A 326 -8.66 7.14 15.52
N ILE A 327 -7.56 7.80 15.19
CA ILE A 327 -7.50 9.27 15.03
C ILE A 327 -8.41 9.71 13.87
N GLN A 328 -8.38 9.04 12.72
CA GLN A 328 -9.19 9.42 11.56
C GLN A 328 -10.71 9.30 11.80
N ASN A 329 -11.14 8.46 12.75
CA ASN A 329 -12.53 8.38 13.15
C ASN A 329 -13.00 9.63 13.92
N HIS A 330 -12.07 10.33 14.57
CA HIS A 330 -12.34 11.57 15.31
C HIS A 330 -12.03 12.81 14.48
N SER A 331 -10.91 12.82 13.73
CA SER A 331 -10.44 13.94 12.93
C SER A 331 -10.24 13.48 11.48
N LYS A 332 -11.24 13.73 10.63
CA LYS A 332 -11.21 13.38 9.21
C LYS A 332 -10.22 14.27 8.43
N SER A 333 -10.13 14.09 7.12
CA SER A 333 -9.29 14.85 6.17
C SER A 333 -7.88 14.26 6.01
N ILE A 334 -6.83 14.91 6.54
CA ILE A 334 -5.45 14.48 6.33
C ILE A 334 -5.15 13.12 6.98
N PHE A 335 -5.71 12.86 8.17
CA PHE A 335 -5.54 11.57 8.86
C PHE A 335 -6.18 10.42 8.09
N THR A 336 -7.37 10.66 7.51
CA THR A 336 -8.04 9.66 6.66
C THR A 336 -7.25 9.38 5.38
N ALA A 337 -6.70 10.43 4.74
CA ALA A 337 -5.88 10.29 3.55
C ALA A 337 -4.61 9.44 3.84
N PHE A 338 -3.89 9.77 4.92
CA PHE A 338 -2.68 9.02 5.28
C PHE A 338 -2.99 7.61 5.80
N TYR A 339 -4.09 7.42 6.52
CA TYR A 339 -4.55 6.07 6.85
C TYR A 339 -4.82 5.24 5.59
N GLY A 340 -5.53 5.81 4.61
CA GLY A 340 -5.80 5.14 3.33
C GLY A 340 -4.52 4.76 2.58
N ILE A 341 -3.54 5.68 2.52
CA ILE A 341 -2.24 5.43 1.90
C ILE A 341 -1.49 4.30 2.61
N LEU A 342 -1.35 4.38 3.94
CA LEU A 342 -0.57 3.40 4.69
C LEU A 342 -1.21 2.02 4.68
N LEU A 343 -2.54 1.94 4.81
CA LEU A 343 -3.23 0.66 4.72
C LEU A 343 -3.10 0.04 3.33
N ALA A 344 -3.27 0.83 2.27
CA ALA A 344 -3.09 0.36 0.89
C ALA A 344 -1.67 -0.17 0.64
N GLN A 345 -0.65 0.57 1.09
CA GLN A 345 0.75 0.16 0.96
C GLN A 345 1.06 -1.10 1.78
N THR A 346 0.50 -1.22 2.99
CA THR A 346 0.68 -2.42 3.82
C THR A 346 0.08 -3.66 3.15
N ILE A 347 -1.10 -3.53 2.54
CA ILE A 347 -1.72 -4.63 1.77
C ILE A 347 -0.83 -5.04 0.60
N ILE A 348 -0.24 -4.08 -0.12
CA ILE A 348 0.70 -4.37 -1.22
C ILE A 348 1.97 -5.03 -0.70
N TRP A 349 2.46 -4.65 0.46
CA TRP A 349 3.65 -5.26 1.08
C TRP A 349 3.47 -6.74 1.42
N ILE A 350 2.24 -7.24 1.53
CA ILE A 350 1.98 -8.69 1.69
C ILE A 350 2.69 -9.47 0.57
N GLU A 351 2.72 -8.95 -0.64
CA GLU A 351 3.45 -9.55 -1.76
C GLU A 351 4.86 -8.98 -1.92
N THR A 352 5.03 -7.64 -1.88
CA THR A 352 6.27 -7.00 -2.32
C THR A 352 7.33 -6.89 -1.23
N GLY A 353 6.90 -6.88 0.03
CA GLY A 353 7.76 -6.55 1.17
C GLY A 353 8.09 -5.05 1.28
N PRO A 354 8.59 -4.61 2.45
CA PRO A 354 8.91 -3.21 2.75
C PRO A 354 10.29 -2.78 2.22
N THR A 355 10.51 -2.92 0.91
CA THR A 355 11.79 -2.63 0.24
C THR A 355 11.80 -1.30 -0.54
N ASP A 356 10.76 -0.48 -0.42
CA ASP A 356 10.63 0.80 -1.13
C ASP A 356 10.72 1.98 -0.15
N VAL A 357 11.71 2.86 -0.34
CA VAL A 357 11.95 4.05 0.51
C VAL A 357 10.73 4.98 0.58
N VAL A 358 9.96 5.10 -0.52
CA VAL A 358 8.78 5.99 -0.58
C VAL A 358 7.73 5.61 0.45
N VAL A 359 7.50 4.31 0.64
CA VAL A 359 6.50 3.84 1.59
C VAL A 359 6.95 4.10 3.02
N TRP A 360 8.25 3.93 3.31
CA TRP A 360 8.83 4.31 4.60
C TRP A 360 8.69 5.81 4.87
N LEU A 361 8.85 6.66 3.84
CA LEU A 361 8.59 8.09 3.97
C LEU A 361 7.13 8.37 4.35
N PHE A 362 6.16 7.68 3.73
CA PHE A 362 4.76 7.82 4.11
C PHE A 362 4.49 7.37 5.55
N TYR A 363 5.14 6.29 6.00
CA TYR A 363 5.08 5.87 7.41
C TYR A 363 5.65 6.92 8.36
N LEU A 364 6.77 7.55 8.02
CA LEU A 364 7.35 8.65 8.82
C LEU A 364 6.39 9.84 8.91
N ILE A 365 5.74 10.22 7.80
CA ILE A 365 4.73 11.28 7.82
C ILE A 365 3.53 10.86 8.67
N GLY A 366 3.08 9.60 8.57
CA GLY A 366 2.01 9.08 9.41
C GLY A 366 2.33 9.13 10.90
N ILE A 367 3.55 8.76 11.29
CA ILE A 367 4.04 8.88 12.68
C ILE A 367 4.07 10.35 13.13
N PHE A 368 4.57 11.25 12.27
CA PHE A 368 4.59 12.69 12.56
C PHE A 368 3.17 13.23 12.82
N LEU A 369 2.20 12.84 11.99
CA LEU A 369 0.79 13.21 12.17
C LEU A 369 0.23 12.70 13.49
N ILE A 370 0.54 11.45 13.88
CA ILE A 370 0.14 10.88 15.18
C ILE A 370 0.70 11.72 16.32
N ILE A 371 2.02 12.01 16.29
CA ILE A 371 2.69 12.78 17.34
C ILE A 371 2.09 14.20 17.43
N HIS A 372 1.86 14.84 16.28
CA HIS A 372 1.26 16.18 16.23
C HIS A 372 -0.14 16.19 16.86
N PHE A 373 -0.98 15.20 16.52
CA PHE A 373 -2.32 15.07 17.08
C PHE A 373 -2.28 14.86 18.62
N LEU A 374 -1.42 13.97 19.10
CA LEU A 374 -1.29 13.68 20.53
C LEU A 374 -0.78 14.89 21.33
N ARG A 375 0.11 15.71 20.74
CA ARG A 375 0.59 16.95 21.38
C ARG A 375 -0.52 18.02 21.44
N GLY A 376 -1.28 18.20 20.35
CA GLY A 376 -2.40 19.16 20.33
C GLY A 376 -3.47 18.83 21.38
N ALA A 377 -3.80 17.55 21.53
CA ALA A 377 -4.76 17.09 22.53
C ALA A 377 -4.32 17.35 23.99
N ASN A 378 -3.02 17.40 24.26
CA ASN A 378 -2.48 17.69 25.60
C ASN A 378 -2.47 19.21 25.97
N HIS A 379 -2.65 20.11 25.00
CA HIS A 379 -2.71 21.55 25.25
C HIS A 379 -4.13 22.07 25.52
N GLU A 380 -5.15 21.23 25.28
CA GLU A 380 -6.56 21.57 25.52
C GLU A 380 -7.09 21.02 26.87
N ILE A 381 -6.24 20.36 27.68
CA ILE A 381 -6.48 19.93 29.07
C ILE A 381 -5.78 20.87 30.04
#